data_52ec2e6906de54d784039c5bc2219d22
#
_entry.id   52ec2e6906de54d784039c5bc2219d22
#
_cell.length_a   1.000
_cell.length_b   1.000
_cell.length_c   1.000
_cell.angle_alpha   90.00
_cell.angle_beta   90.00
_cell.angle_gamma   90.00
#
_symmetry.space_group_name_H-M   'P 1'
#
loop_
_entity.id
_entity.type
_entity.pdbx_description
1 polymer ?
#
loop_
_entity_poly.entity_id
_entity_poly.type
_entity_poly.pdbx_seq_one_letter_code
_entity_poly.pdbx_strand_id
1 'polypeptide(L)'
;LEINNFYTATVYEKGAEFIRMLSNYIGEKKFKKSTNYFLKKYDGKAVTCEEFLDCIQKFSKTDVGKFSKWYDQKGTISLIVRRKYHKNQGLELIINQKNKFCRSIVPIPIKISFFDQEGNKIKFQWLNKYRDEHDLVIENKEEKIIFPEINYQVVPSLLRDYSAPVNLKTDLSVSENIHLLKFDDNLFKKWDICQNLHLRLLKKNNLKLFSNSIKQILTDKTIDNSIISLILTLPSYKTYQNTLSNYDPLDLYKLRNNYLIKFYKNFEGELYDLFKNSLEKFYTNNDLKIRSLLKVLLEALCALDNKFAKNIAEKFCRSKIMEIKMMGLISCIKYNNSNSIKLLTKFYNEFKNDKIVLEKWFLIRSSYNNLYFDGINSIKDVLKNKNFEYKNPNFVRAILGGFQNNNIELFHAKDNSGYKFVADQIILIDKINPQTAARIITPMTNISKFNNATKNRIKKYLNLILNSNPSNDVFEVISKSLN
;
A
#
# COMPACT_ATOMS: atom_id res chain seq x y z
N LEU A 1 -1.36 -29.75 0.53
CA LEU A 1 -1.77 -28.38 0.89
C LEU A 1 -1.14 -28.08 2.26
N GLU A 2 -0.12 -27.23 2.28
CA GLU A 2 0.52 -26.84 3.53
C GLU A 2 -0.36 -25.85 4.30
N ILE A 3 -0.41 -25.99 5.64
CA ILE A 3 -1.17 -25.13 6.56
C ILE A 3 -0.81 -23.65 6.40
N ASN A 4 0.41 -23.32 6.03
CA ASN A 4 0.87 -21.94 5.77
C ASN A 4 0.08 -21.22 4.66
N ASN A 5 -0.57 -21.91 3.74
CA ASN A 5 -1.39 -21.31 2.69
C ASN A 5 -2.69 -20.67 3.21
N PHE A 6 -3.11 -20.98 4.44
CA PHE A 6 -4.26 -20.34 5.09
C PHE A 6 -3.96 -18.92 5.63
N TYR A 7 -2.68 -18.58 5.83
CA TYR A 7 -2.25 -17.28 6.38
C TYR A 7 -1.72 -16.35 5.29
N THR A 8 -2.48 -16.18 4.21
CA THR A 8 -2.08 -15.34 3.07
C THR A 8 -2.82 -14.02 3.04
N ALA A 9 -2.27 -13.03 2.33
CA ALA A 9 -2.98 -11.78 2.04
C ALA A 9 -4.31 -12.01 1.31
N THR A 10 -4.44 -13.11 0.55
CA THR A 10 -5.70 -13.46 -0.11
C THR A 10 -6.79 -13.78 0.91
N VAL A 11 -6.48 -14.57 1.94
CA VAL A 11 -7.47 -14.95 2.95
C VAL A 11 -7.81 -13.75 3.85
N TYR A 12 -6.80 -13.05 4.36
CA TYR A 12 -7.02 -11.96 5.31
C TYR A 12 -7.45 -10.66 4.62
N GLU A 13 -6.65 -10.15 3.69
CA GLU A 13 -6.91 -8.82 3.12
C GLU A 13 -8.04 -8.85 2.10
N LYS A 14 -7.96 -9.75 1.10
CA LYS A 14 -9.01 -9.86 0.08
C LYS A 14 -10.32 -10.39 0.68
N GLY A 15 -10.24 -11.33 1.63
CA GLY A 15 -11.41 -11.84 2.37
C GLY A 15 -12.10 -10.73 3.15
N ALA A 16 -11.35 -9.92 3.91
CA ALA A 16 -11.91 -8.78 4.64
C ALA A 16 -12.60 -7.77 3.70
N GLU A 17 -11.98 -7.45 2.55
CA GLU A 17 -12.57 -6.54 1.55
C GLU A 17 -13.82 -7.14 0.88
N PHE A 18 -13.86 -8.45 0.67
CA PHE A 18 -15.08 -9.14 0.20
C PHE A 18 -16.21 -9.01 1.22
N ILE A 19 -15.94 -9.25 2.50
CA ILE A 19 -16.94 -9.10 3.57
C ILE A 19 -17.40 -7.63 3.70
N ARG A 20 -16.49 -6.67 3.57
CA ARG A 20 -16.82 -5.25 3.57
C ARG A 20 -17.70 -4.87 2.37
N MET A 21 -17.41 -5.40 1.18
CA MET A 21 -18.23 -5.25 -0.02
C MET A 21 -19.65 -5.75 0.22
N LEU A 22 -19.82 -6.95 0.80
CA LEU A 22 -21.14 -7.49 1.15
C LEU A 22 -21.86 -6.61 2.18
N SER A 23 -21.16 -6.17 3.22
CA SER A 23 -21.72 -5.26 4.23
C SER A 23 -22.26 -3.97 3.60
N ASN A 24 -21.50 -3.36 2.71
CA ASN A 24 -21.92 -2.14 1.98
C ASN A 24 -23.13 -2.42 1.06
N TYR A 25 -23.11 -3.56 0.38
CA TYR A 25 -24.15 -3.94 -0.58
C TYR A 25 -25.51 -4.17 0.08
N ILE A 26 -25.56 -4.88 1.22
CA ILE A 26 -26.82 -5.18 1.93
C ILE A 26 -27.20 -4.11 2.94
N GLY A 27 -26.27 -3.25 3.32
CA GLY A 27 -26.39 -2.22 4.35
C GLY A 27 -26.03 -2.70 5.75
N GLU A 28 -25.38 -1.83 6.52
CA GLU A 28 -24.78 -2.12 7.82
C GLU A 28 -25.75 -2.77 8.85
N LYS A 29 -26.98 -2.24 8.94
CA LYS A 29 -27.99 -2.75 9.89
C LYS A 29 -28.35 -4.23 9.62
N LYS A 30 -28.51 -4.60 8.35
CA LYS A 30 -28.81 -5.99 7.96
C LYS A 30 -27.59 -6.85 8.16
N PHE A 31 -26.40 -6.38 7.79
CA PHE A 31 -25.16 -7.09 7.99
C PHE A 31 -24.92 -7.42 9.46
N LYS A 32 -25.09 -6.44 10.36
CA LYS A 32 -24.99 -6.63 11.81
C LYS A 32 -25.99 -7.67 12.33
N LYS A 33 -27.25 -7.67 11.86
CA LYS A 33 -28.24 -8.71 12.21
C LYS A 33 -27.81 -10.10 11.73
N SER A 34 -27.28 -10.19 10.51
CA SER A 34 -26.81 -11.44 9.92
C SER A 34 -25.63 -12.01 10.70
N THR A 35 -24.62 -11.19 11.02
CA THR A 35 -23.44 -11.61 11.77
C THR A 35 -23.79 -12.04 13.21
N ASN A 36 -24.67 -11.30 13.88
CA ASN A 36 -25.17 -11.68 15.20
C ASN A 36 -25.91 -13.03 15.18
N TYR A 37 -26.72 -13.26 14.13
CA TYR A 37 -27.39 -14.55 13.94
C TYR A 37 -26.40 -15.67 13.67
N PHE A 38 -25.41 -15.46 12.80
CA PHE A 38 -24.34 -16.40 12.49
C PHE A 38 -23.59 -16.83 13.77
N LEU A 39 -23.13 -15.87 14.56
CA LEU A 39 -22.40 -16.14 15.82
C LEU A 39 -23.25 -16.94 16.81
N LYS A 40 -24.53 -16.59 16.97
CA LYS A 40 -25.44 -17.35 17.86
C LYS A 40 -25.73 -18.77 17.38
N LYS A 41 -25.88 -18.95 16.05
CA LYS A 41 -26.23 -20.26 15.47
C LYS A 41 -25.05 -21.23 15.47
N TYR A 42 -23.83 -20.70 15.28
CA TYR A 42 -22.64 -21.51 15.02
C TYR A 42 -21.55 -21.37 16.09
N ASP A 43 -21.89 -20.82 17.25
CA ASP A 43 -20.94 -20.69 18.36
C ASP A 43 -20.33 -22.06 18.73
N GLY A 44 -19.01 -22.13 18.81
CA GLY A 44 -18.25 -23.35 19.07
C GLY A 44 -18.28 -24.42 17.97
N LYS A 45 -18.77 -24.10 16.74
CA LYS A 45 -18.83 -25.03 15.61
C LYS A 45 -17.84 -24.68 14.51
N ALA A 46 -17.36 -25.70 13.78
CA ALA A 46 -16.68 -25.52 12.52
C ALA A 46 -17.70 -25.23 11.42
N VAL A 47 -17.48 -24.20 10.63
CA VAL A 47 -18.43 -23.69 9.61
C VAL A 47 -17.73 -23.43 8.28
N THR A 48 -18.52 -23.39 7.20
CA THR A 48 -18.07 -23.07 5.85
C THR A 48 -18.43 -21.65 5.47
N CYS A 49 -17.89 -21.19 4.33
CA CYS A 49 -18.22 -19.88 3.75
C CYS A 49 -19.69 -19.80 3.31
N GLU A 50 -20.24 -20.92 2.82
CA GLU A 50 -21.63 -21.04 2.39
C GLU A 50 -22.60 -20.81 3.55
N GLU A 51 -22.34 -21.42 4.72
CA GLU A 51 -23.15 -21.23 5.93
C GLU A 51 -23.15 -19.77 6.40
N PHE A 52 -22.03 -19.06 6.21
CA PHE A 52 -21.97 -17.63 6.49
C PHE A 52 -22.83 -16.83 5.50
N LEU A 53 -22.71 -17.11 4.19
CA LEU A 53 -23.52 -16.45 3.16
C LEU A 53 -25.02 -16.71 3.34
N ASP A 54 -25.42 -17.91 3.73
CA ASP A 54 -26.81 -18.26 4.05
C ASP A 54 -27.37 -17.41 5.20
N CYS A 55 -26.55 -17.18 6.22
CA CYS A 55 -26.94 -16.28 7.32
C CYS A 55 -27.12 -14.83 6.84
N ILE A 56 -26.31 -14.37 5.88
CA ILE A 56 -26.47 -13.05 5.27
C ILE A 56 -27.73 -13.02 4.41
N GLN A 57 -27.95 -14.06 3.59
CA GLN A 57 -29.12 -14.19 2.73
C GLN A 57 -30.44 -14.12 3.52
N LYS A 58 -30.49 -14.72 4.71
CA LYS A 58 -31.69 -14.72 5.56
C LYS A 58 -32.20 -13.31 5.91
N PHE A 59 -31.32 -12.32 6.06
CA PHE A 59 -31.67 -10.95 6.42
C PHE A 59 -31.57 -9.97 5.26
N SER A 60 -30.97 -10.40 4.15
CA SER A 60 -30.92 -9.66 2.89
C SER A 60 -32.24 -9.79 2.15
N LYS A 61 -32.70 -8.71 1.52
CA LYS A 61 -33.82 -8.78 0.54
C LYS A 61 -33.34 -9.03 -0.88
N THR A 62 -32.04 -9.18 -1.08
CA THR A 62 -31.37 -9.37 -2.38
C THR A 62 -30.67 -10.72 -2.40
N ASP A 63 -30.55 -11.31 -3.59
CA ASP A 63 -29.83 -12.57 -3.76
C ASP A 63 -28.33 -12.36 -3.49
N VAL A 64 -27.87 -12.89 -2.36
CA VAL A 64 -26.46 -12.86 -1.93
C VAL A 64 -25.73 -14.13 -2.39
N GLY A 65 -26.44 -15.22 -2.68
CA GLY A 65 -25.85 -16.49 -3.10
C GLY A 65 -24.94 -16.35 -4.34
N LYS A 66 -25.28 -15.45 -5.27
CA LYS A 66 -24.47 -15.16 -6.47
C LYS A 66 -23.06 -14.64 -6.15
N PHE A 67 -22.83 -14.11 -4.94
CA PHE A 67 -21.51 -13.66 -4.49
C PHE A 67 -20.58 -14.81 -4.07
N SER A 68 -21.08 -16.05 -3.91
CA SER A 68 -20.24 -17.23 -3.62
C SER A 68 -19.13 -17.40 -4.67
N LYS A 69 -19.40 -17.06 -5.94
CA LYS A 69 -18.43 -17.09 -7.03
C LYS A 69 -17.16 -16.26 -6.78
N TRP A 70 -17.18 -15.30 -5.84
CA TRP A 70 -15.99 -14.54 -5.45
C TRP A 70 -14.93 -15.40 -4.76
N TYR A 71 -15.32 -16.46 -4.05
CA TYR A 71 -14.39 -17.40 -3.42
C TYR A 71 -13.57 -18.20 -4.44
N ASP A 72 -14.16 -18.48 -5.62
CA ASP A 72 -13.53 -19.23 -6.70
C ASP A 72 -12.64 -18.35 -7.61
N GLN A 73 -12.61 -17.02 -7.39
CA GLN A 73 -11.89 -16.10 -8.23
C GLN A 73 -10.39 -16.06 -7.91
N LYS A 74 -9.58 -16.72 -8.75
CA LYS A 74 -8.12 -16.56 -8.73
C LYS A 74 -7.73 -15.18 -9.28
N GLY A 75 -6.83 -14.49 -8.58
CA GLY A 75 -6.32 -13.17 -8.97
C GLY A 75 -7.32 -12.03 -8.66
N THR A 76 -7.05 -10.84 -9.20
CA THR A 76 -7.89 -9.65 -9.02
C THR A 76 -8.56 -9.28 -10.33
N ILE A 77 -9.87 -9.03 -10.28
CA ILE A 77 -10.67 -8.62 -11.44
C ILE A 77 -10.26 -7.20 -11.83
N SER A 78 -10.11 -6.96 -13.13
CA SER A 78 -9.99 -5.62 -13.70
C SER A 78 -11.34 -5.16 -14.21
N LEU A 79 -11.83 -4.05 -13.68
CA LEU A 79 -13.03 -3.37 -14.16
C LEU A 79 -12.59 -2.22 -15.08
N ILE A 80 -12.92 -2.34 -16.37
CA ILE A 80 -12.52 -1.37 -17.39
C ILE A 80 -13.75 -0.56 -17.76
N VAL A 81 -13.72 0.75 -17.52
CA VAL A 81 -14.83 1.67 -17.78
C VAL A 81 -14.43 2.69 -18.84
N ARG A 82 -15.26 2.84 -19.86
CA ARG A 82 -15.12 3.82 -20.92
C ARG A 82 -16.40 4.63 -21.03
N ARG A 83 -16.26 5.89 -21.42
CA ARG A 83 -17.38 6.82 -21.66
C ARG A 83 -17.63 6.97 -23.15
N LYS A 84 -18.90 7.12 -23.49
CA LYS A 84 -19.32 7.55 -24.81
C LYS A 84 -20.50 8.52 -24.69
N TYR A 85 -20.41 9.65 -25.35
CA TYR A 85 -21.50 10.64 -25.40
C TYR A 85 -22.26 10.48 -26.68
N HIS A 86 -23.58 10.37 -26.56
CA HIS A 86 -24.49 10.29 -27.69
C HIS A 86 -25.31 11.58 -27.77
N LYS A 87 -25.38 12.19 -28.96
CA LYS A 87 -26.00 13.50 -29.17
C LYS A 87 -27.44 13.60 -28.62
N ASN A 88 -28.22 12.51 -28.64
CA ASN A 88 -29.62 12.48 -28.23
C ASN A 88 -29.93 11.47 -27.12
N GLN A 89 -28.95 10.77 -26.59
CA GLN A 89 -29.14 9.70 -25.59
C GLN A 89 -28.32 9.90 -24.30
N GLY A 90 -27.55 10.98 -24.23
CA GLY A 90 -26.76 11.31 -23.07
C GLY A 90 -25.45 10.51 -22.92
N LEU A 91 -25.01 10.29 -21.70
CA LEU A 91 -23.77 9.56 -21.35
C LEU A 91 -24.01 8.05 -21.31
N GLU A 92 -23.23 7.29 -22.08
CA GLU A 92 -23.10 5.83 -21.97
C GLU A 92 -21.81 5.47 -21.25
N LEU A 93 -21.91 4.65 -20.20
CA LEU A 93 -20.79 3.96 -19.59
C LEU A 93 -20.71 2.53 -20.11
N ILE A 94 -19.59 2.17 -20.72
CA ILE A 94 -19.29 0.81 -21.19
C ILE A 94 -18.36 0.18 -20.17
N ILE A 95 -18.84 -0.82 -19.43
CA ILE A 95 -18.17 -1.43 -18.30
C ILE A 95 -17.84 -2.88 -18.61
N ASN A 96 -16.56 -3.25 -18.57
CA ASN A 96 -16.09 -4.60 -18.87
C ASN A 96 -15.39 -5.22 -17.66
N GLN A 97 -15.81 -6.44 -17.28
CA GLN A 97 -15.10 -7.30 -16.33
C GLN A 97 -14.05 -8.12 -17.08
N LYS A 98 -12.78 -8.09 -16.60
CA LYS A 98 -11.71 -8.96 -17.11
C LYS A 98 -10.95 -9.58 -15.95
N ASN A 99 -10.78 -10.92 -15.98
CA ASN A 99 -9.88 -11.64 -15.10
C ASN A 99 -8.92 -12.49 -15.93
N LYS A 100 -7.62 -12.32 -15.70
CA LYS A 100 -6.56 -13.04 -16.44
C LYS A 100 -6.58 -14.54 -16.14
N PHE A 101 -7.00 -14.94 -14.95
CA PHE A 101 -6.87 -16.30 -14.43
C PHE A 101 -8.18 -17.08 -14.36
N CYS A 102 -9.31 -16.41 -14.50
CA CYS A 102 -10.64 -17.00 -14.39
C CYS A 102 -11.61 -16.33 -15.37
N ARG A 103 -12.46 -17.14 -16.01
CA ARG A 103 -13.48 -16.65 -16.95
C ARG A 103 -14.84 -16.40 -16.29
N SER A 104 -15.01 -16.79 -15.03
CA SER A 104 -16.26 -16.60 -14.30
C SER A 104 -16.57 -15.13 -14.12
N ILE A 105 -17.82 -14.78 -14.34
CA ILE A 105 -18.37 -13.43 -14.10
C ILE A 105 -18.96 -13.42 -12.69
N VAL A 106 -18.67 -12.35 -11.95
CA VAL A 106 -19.16 -12.16 -10.58
C VAL A 106 -19.91 -10.85 -10.46
N PRO A 107 -20.87 -10.73 -9.55
CA PRO A 107 -21.52 -9.44 -9.29
C PRO A 107 -20.51 -8.49 -8.63
N ILE A 108 -20.39 -7.28 -9.20
CA ILE A 108 -19.48 -6.23 -8.70
C ILE A 108 -20.31 -4.99 -8.36
N PRO A 109 -20.56 -4.69 -7.08
CA PRO A 109 -21.20 -3.44 -6.71
C PRO A 109 -20.20 -2.28 -6.87
N ILE A 110 -20.61 -1.25 -7.61
CA ILE A 110 -19.82 -0.04 -7.78
C ILE A 110 -20.63 1.18 -7.36
N LYS A 111 -20.06 1.97 -6.47
CA LYS A 111 -20.62 3.25 -6.06
C LYS A 111 -20.14 4.33 -7.03
N ILE A 112 -21.08 5.14 -7.55
CA ILE A 112 -20.81 6.13 -8.58
C ILE A 112 -21.43 7.48 -8.26
N SER A 113 -20.71 8.56 -8.64
CA SER A 113 -21.19 9.94 -8.73
C SER A 113 -20.62 10.59 -9.98
N PHE A 114 -21.23 11.70 -10.42
CA PHE A 114 -20.73 12.52 -11.50
C PHE A 114 -20.46 13.94 -11.02
N PHE A 115 -19.43 14.56 -11.60
CA PHE A 115 -19.07 15.96 -11.35
C PHE A 115 -19.07 16.74 -12.66
N ASP A 116 -19.64 17.97 -12.67
CA ASP A 116 -19.55 18.87 -13.82
C ASP A 116 -18.17 19.52 -13.94
N GLN A 117 -17.97 20.40 -14.90
CA GLN A 117 -16.69 21.10 -15.15
C GLN A 117 -16.36 22.12 -14.05
N GLU A 118 -17.35 22.63 -13.35
CA GLU A 118 -17.24 23.56 -12.23
C GLU A 118 -16.93 22.83 -10.90
N GLY A 119 -17.10 21.49 -10.85
CA GLY A 119 -16.87 20.65 -9.69
C GLY A 119 -18.13 20.40 -8.83
N ASN A 120 -19.31 20.75 -9.34
CA ASN A 120 -20.55 20.44 -8.66
C ASN A 120 -20.93 18.98 -8.84
N LYS A 121 -21.40 18.35 -7.77
CA LYS A 121 -21.89 16.97 -7.78
C LYS A 121 -23.28 16.93 -8.39
N ILE A 122 -23.48 16.11 -9.41
CA ILE A 122 -24.69 16.07 -10.23
C ILE A 122 -25.64 15.01 -9.72
N LYS A 123 -26.93 15.35 -9.62
CA LYS A 123 -27.99 14.37 -9.38
C LYS A 123 -28.40 13.72 -10.70
N PHE A 124 -28.66 12.42 -10.65
CA PHE A 124 -29.09 11.62 -11.81
C PHE A 124 -30.05 10.50 -11.39
N GLN A 125 -30.80 10.01 -12.37
CA GLN A 125 -31.82 8.97 -12.17
C GLN A 125 -31.16 7.57 -12.24
N TRP A 126 -31.43 6.72 -11.22
CA TRP A 126 -31.11 5.30 -11.29
C TRP A 126 -32.15 4.49 -10.48
N LEU A 127 -32.72 3.44 -11.08
CA LEU A 127 -33.72 2.58 -10.44
C LEU A 127 -34.82 3.37 -9.68
N ASN A 128 -35.45 4.32 -10.35
CA ASN A 128 -36.51 5.20 -9.81
C ASN A 128 -36.08 6.09 -8.61
N LYS A 129 -34.77 6.34 -8.48
CA LYS A 129 -34.23 7.24 -7.46
C LYS A 129 -33.42 8.35 -8.14
N TYR A 130 -33.71 9.60 -7.78
CA TYR A 130 -32.97 10.77 -8.25
C TYR A 130 -32.04 11.27 -7.14
N ARG A 131 -30.74 10.95 -7.25
CA ARG A 131 -29.71 11.25 -6.25
C ARG A 131 -28.40 11.62 -6.94
N ASP A 132 -27.46 12.13 -6.16
CA ASP A 132 -26.11 12.47 -6.59
C ASP A 132 -25.08 11.31 -6.41
N GLU A 133 -25.51 10.21 -5.80
CA GLU A 133 -24.71 9.00 -5.63
C GLU A 133 -25.61 7.75 -5.72
N HIS A 134 -25.17 6.74 -6.44
CA HIS A 134 -25.87 5.47 -6.60
C HIS A 134 -24.92 4.28 -6.53
N ASP A 135 -25.46 3.14 -6.09
CA ASP A 135 -24.81 1.83 -6.17
C ASP A 135 -25.35 1.09 -7.40
N LEU A 136 -24.46 0.76 -8.32
CA LEU A 136 -24.71 -0.08 -9.50
C LEU A 136 -24.16 -1.48 -9.22
N VAL A 137 -24.77 -2.53 -9.76
CA VAL A 137 -24.22 -3.88 -9.71
C VAL A 137 -23.93 -4.37 -11.11
N ILE A 138 -22.67 -4.65 -11.40
CA ILE A 138 -22.24 -5.16 -12.70
C ILE A 138 -22.29 -6.68 -12.65
N GLU A 139 -23.18 -7.29 -13.40
CA GLU A 139 -23.44 -8.73 -13.39
C GLU A 139 -23.00 -9.44 -14.66
N ASN A 140 -22.73 -8.69 -15.74
CA ASN A 140 -22.34 -9.22 -17.03
C ASN A 140 -20.87 -8.97 -17.34
N LYS A 141 -20.32 -9.70 -18.30
CA LYS A 141 -18.96 -9.50 -18.80
C LYS A 141 -18.76 -8.11 -19.39
N GLU A 142 -19.80 -7.61 -20.08
CA GLU A 142 -19.91 -6.25 -20.58
C GLU A 142 -21.30 -5.71 -20.25
N GLU A 143 -21.35 -4.52 -19.68
CA GLU A 143 -22.58 -3.77 -19.47
C GLU A 143 -22.48 -2.38 -20.07
N LYS A 144 -23.59 -1.92 -20.66
CA LYS A 144 -23.76 -0.58 -21.18
C LYS A 144 -24.87 0.08 -20.40
N ILE A 145 -24.53 1.16 -19.73
CA ILE A 145 -25.46 1.91 -18.89
C ILE A 145 -25.57 3.32 -19.45
N ILE A 146 -26.80 3.73 -19.78
CA ILE A 146 -27.07 5.04 -20.36
C ILE A 146 -27.72 5.93 -19.31
N PHE A 147 -27.24 7.18 -19.22
CA PHE A 147 -27.75 8.25 -18.38
C PHE A 147 -28.29 9.37 -19.33
N PRO A 148 -29.55 9.32 -19.69
CA PRO A 148 -30.11 10.21 -20.74
C PRO A 148 -30.06 11.69 -20.37
N GLU A 149 -30.21 12.01 -19.09
CA GLU A 149 -30.17 13.38 -18.59
C GLU A 149 -28.76 14.01 -18.59
N ILE A 150 -27.69 13.20 -18.72
CA ILE A 150 -26.33 13.69 -18.77
C ILE A 150 -25.89 13.87 -20.21
N ASN A 151 -26.29 14.99 -20.82
CA ASN A 151 -26.02 15.33 -22.21
C ASN A 151 -24.84 16.30 -22.42
N TYR A 152 -24.07 16.55 -21.37
CA TYR A 152 -22.88 17.39 -21.34
C TYR A 152 -21.70 16.65 -20.71
N GLN A 153 -20.51 17.20 -20.83
CA GLN A 153 -19.30 16.56 -20.31
C GLN A 153 -19.27 16.58 -18.78
N VAL A 154 -19.13 15.39 -18.19
CA VAL A 154 -18.98 15.18 -16.75
C VAL A 154 -17.79 14.27 -16.46
N VAL A 155 -17.29 14.33 -15.25
CA VAL A 155 -16.24 13.44 -14.76
C VAL A 155 -16.85 12.41 -13.80
N PRO A 156 -16.89 11.12 -14.15
CA PRO A 156 -17.41 10.08 -13.28
C PRO A 156 -16.42 9.74 -12.16
N SER A 157 -16.90 9.77 -10.93
CA SER A 157 -16.21 9.22 -9.76
C SER A 157 -16.76 7.81 -9.51
N LEU A 158 -15.94 6.80 -9.78
CA LEU A 158 -16.29 5.39 -9.74
C LEU A 158 -15.58 4.67 -8.60
N LEU A 159 -16.17 3.59 -8.10
CA LEU A 159 -15.62 2.76 -7.03
C LEU A 159 -15.38 3.56 -5.74
N ARG A 160 -16.28 4.49 -5.45
CA ARG A 160 -16.25 5.32 -4.24
C ARG A 160 -16.31 4.42 -3.00
N ASP A 161 -15.67 4.81 -1.91
CA ASP A 161 -15.49 4.02 -0.69
C ASP A 161 -14.87 2.62 -0.93
N TYR A 162 -14.18 2.43 -2.05
CA TYR A 162 -13.69 1.11 -2.47
C TYR A 162 -14.79 0.06 -2.42
N SER A 163 -15.91 0.35 -3.09
CA SER A 163 -17.14 -0.45 -3.01
C SER A 163 -16.99 -1.92 -3.42
N ALA A 164 -15.93 -2.28 -4.16
CA ALA A 164 -15.56 -3.66 -4.46
C ALA A 164 -14.04 -3.83 -4.62
N PRO A 165 -13.45 -5.00 -4.28
CA PRO A 165 -12.02 -5.28 -4.38
C PRO A 165 -11.58 -5.60 -5.81
N VAL A 166 -11.64 -4.60 -6.70
CA VAL A 166 -11.30 -4.70 -8.12
C VAL A 166 -10.25 -3.67 -8.53
N ASN A 167 -9.52 -3.96 -9.61
CA ASN A 167 -8.62 -2.99 -10.24
C ASN A 167 -9.41 -2.14 -11.24
N LEU A 168 -9.74 -0.92 -10.86
CA LEU A 168 -10.46 0.02 -11.75
C LEU A 168 -9.50 0.62 -12.77
N LYS A 169 -9.89 0.55 -14.06
CA LYS A 169 -9.24 1.22 -15.19
C LYS A 169 -10.25 2.08 -15.89
N THR A 170 -9.97 3.37 -16.01
CA THR A 170 -10.84 4.35 -16.68
C THR A 170 -10.13 5.02 -17.83
N ASP A 171 -10.89 5.65 -18.71
CA ASP A 171 -10.42 6.53 -19.77
C ASP A 171 -10.14 7.97 -19.30
N LEU A 172 -10.23 8.23 -17.99
CA LEU A 172 -10.00 9.55 -17.42
C LEU A 172 -8.58 10.06 -17.72
N SER A 173 -8.49 11.27 -18.25
CA SER A 173 -7.25 12.01 -18.43
C SER A 173 -6.60 12.38 -17.09
N VAL A 174 -5.36 12.85 -17.12
CA VAL A 174 -4.69 13.38 -15.92
C VAL A 174 -5.44 14.60 -15.37
N SER A 175 -5.92 15.49 -16.25
CA SER A 175 -6.68 16.67 -15.85
C SER A 175 -8.00 16.33 -15.16
N GLU A 176 -8.75 15.34 -15.67
CA GLU A 176 -9.98 14.89 -15.04
C GLU A 176 -9.75 14.20 -13.69
N ASN A 177 -8.66 13.42 -13.55
CA ASN A 177 -8.29 12.89 -12.24
C ASN A 177 -7.91 14.01 -11.25
N ILE A 178 -7.23 15.07 -11.72
CA ILE A 178 -6.92 16.26 -10.90
C ILE A 178 -8.22 17.01 -10.54
N HIS A 179 -9.17 17.09 -11.44
CA HIS A 179 -10.48 17.67 -11.17
C HIS A 179 -11.22 16.91 -10.04
N LEU A 180 -11.29 15.58 -10.11
CA LEU A 180 -11.84 14.77 -9.01
C LEU A 180 -11.04 14.92 -7.72
N LEU A 181 -9.71 15.00 -7.78
CA LEU A 181 -8.89 15.21 -6.57
C LEU A 181 -9.27 16.49 -5.83
N LYS A 182 -9.68 17.54 -6.56
CA LYS A 182 -10.13 18.81 -5.97
C LYS A 182 -11.54 18.72 -5.42
N PHE A 183 -12.48 18.24 -6.23
CA PHE A 183 -13.91 18.45 -6.01
C PHE A 183 -14.65 17.23 -5.46
N ASP A 184 -14.12 16.01 -5.62
CA ASP A 184 -14.77 14.81 -5.09
C ASP A 184 -14.89 14.90 -3.55
N ASP A 185 -16.08 14.64 -3.02
CA ASP A 185 -16.36 14.63 -1.59
C ASP A 185 -15.97 13.30 -0.92
N ASN A 186 -15.67 12.25 -1.71
CA ASN A 186 -15.27 10.95 -1.20
C ASN A 186 -13.77 10.90 -0.87
N LEU A 187 -13.44 10.83 0.41
CA LEU A 187 -12.06 10.89 0.91
C LEU A 187 -11.20 9.72 0.45
N PHE A 188 -11.78 8.50 0.39
CA PHE A 188 -11.09 7.35 -0.15
C PHE A 188 -10.74 7.58 -1.63
N LYS A 189 -11.68 8.11 -2.41
CA LYS A 189 -11.47 8.38 -3.83
C LYS A 189 -10.39 9.43 -4.07
N LYS A 190 -10.33 10.49 -3.26
CA LYS A 190 -9.23 11.47 -3.29
C LYS A 190 -7.87 10.80 -3.10
N TRP A 191 -7.75 9.94 -2.09
CA TRP A 191 -6.52 9.18 -1.83
C TRP A 191 -6.17 8.24 -2.99
N ASP A 192 -7.12 7.44 -3.51
CA ASP A 192 -6.92 6.53 -4.64
C ASP A 192 -6.44 7.25 -5.90
N ILE A 193 -7.08 8.39 -6.23
CA ILE A 193 -6.66 9.24 -7.33
C ILE A 193 -5.24 9.77 -7.13
N CYS A 194 -4.90 10.23 -5.93
CA CYS A 194 -3.58 10.72 -5.61
C CYS A 194 -2.52 9.63 -5.81
N GLN A 195 -2.75 8.41 -5.29
CA GLN A 195 -1.85 7.27 -5.50
C GLN A 195 -1.67 6.93 -7.00
N ASN A 196 -2.76 6.93 -7.76
CA ASN A 196 -2.73 6.66 -9.21
C ASN A 196 -2.02 7.78 -9.99
N LEU A 197 -2.17 9.04 -9.60
CA LEU A 197 -1.46 10.17 -10.21
C LEU A 197 0.05 10.06 -9.97
N HIS A 198 0.50 9.70 -8.77
CA HIS A 198 1.91 9.45 -8.51
C HIS A 198 2.51 8.36 -9.42
N LEU A 199 1.78 7.26 -9.64
CA LEU A 199 2.23 6.19 -10.54
C LEU A 199 2.30 6.65 -12.01
N ARG A 200 1.29 7.40 -12.48
CA ARG A 200 1.24 7.92 -13.86
C ARG A 200 2.27 9.02 -14.14
N LEU A 201 2.62 9.82 -13.13
CA LEU A 201 3.50 10.97 -13.26
C LEU A 201 4.96 10.69 -12.92
N LEU A 202 5.30 9.50 -12.43
CA LEU A 202 6.65 9.13 -12.00
C LEU A 202 7.75 9.50 -13.01
N LYS A 203 7.49 9.29 -14.30
CA LYS A 203 8.43 9.57 -15.40
C LYS A 203 8.23 10.94 -16.05
N LYS A 204 7.27 11.75 -15.56
CA LYS A 204 6.93 13.06 -16.14
C LYS A 204 7.56 14.19 -15.32
N ASN A 205 8.05 15.20 -16.03
CA ASN A 205 8.66 16.35 -15.38
C ASN A 205 7.66 17.45 -14.97
N ASN A 206 6.48 17.48 -15.59
CA ASN A 206 5.49 18.51 -15.30
C ASN A 206 4.51 18.03 -14.21
N LEU A 207 4.78 18.46 -12.97
CA LEU A 207 3.95 18.18 -11.80
C LEU A 207 3.07 19.37 -11.40
N LYS A 208 3.12 20.50 -12.14
CA LYS A 208 2.55 21.80 -11.72
C LYS A 208 1.06 21.70 -11.38
N LEU A 209 0.25 21.13 -12.25
CA LEU A 209 -1.21 21.01 -12.01
C LEU A 209 -1.53 20.14 -10.80
N PHE A 210 -0.83 19.00 -10.66
CA PHE A 210 -1.00 18.10 -9.53
C PHE A 210 -0.55 18.75 -8.22
N SER A 211 0.61 19.40 -8.21
CA SER A 211 1.12 20.09 -7.02
C SER A 211 0.21 21.24 -6.58
N ASN A 212 -0.36 22.01 -7.51
CA ASN A 212 -1.32 23.07 -7.19
C ASN A 212 -2.59 22.51 -6.52
N SER A 213 -3.03 21.34 -6.93
CA SER A 213 -4.19 20.68 -6.29
C SER A 213 -3.86 20.20 -4.88
N ILE A 214 -2.64 19.71 -4.67
CA ILE A 214 -2.16 19.36 -3.33
C ILE A 214 -2.10 20.61 -2.44
N LYS A 215 -1.56 21.75 -2.93
CA LYS A 215 -1.56 23.01 -2.17
C LYS A 215 -2.96 23.40 -1.68
N GLN A 216 -3.97 23.30 -2.53
CA GLN A 216 -5.36 23.60 -2.16
C GLN A 216 -5.86 22.66 -1.04
N ILE A 217 -5.53 21.37 -1.13
CA ILE A 217 -5.89 20.39 -0.10
C ILE A 217 -5.19 20.69 1.23
N LEU A 218 -3.91 21.10 1.21
CA LEU A 218 -3.13 21.43 2.41
C LEU A 218 -3.66 22.68 3.15
N THR A 219 -4.29 23.60 2.41
CA THR A 219 -4.87 24.84 2.95
C THR A 219 -6.34 24.71 3.32
N ASP A 220 -7.01 23.64 2.94
CA ASP A 220 -8.41 23.37 3.25
C ASP A 220 -8.57 22.86 4.69
N LYS A 221 -9.08 23.72 5.57
CA LYS A 221 -9.30 23.41 6.99
C LYS A 221 -10.42 22.41 7.25
N THR A 222 -11.23 22.08 6.25
CA THR A 222 -12.33 21.09 6.36
C THR A 222 -11.83 19.65 6.24
N ILE A 223 -10.65 19.44 5.67
CA ILE A 223 -10.07 18.11 5.47
C ILE A 223 -9.35 17.64 6.74
N ASP A 224 -9.70 16.44 7.19
CA ASP A 224 -9.11 15.82 8.37
C ASP A 224 -7.60 15.56 8.19
N ASN A 225 -6.81 15.78 9.25
CA ASN A 225 -5.36 15.61 9.27
C ASN A 225 -4.92 14.18 8.84
N SER A 226 -5.71 13.16 9.15
CA SER A 226 -5.41 11.79 8.74
C SER A 226 -5.49 11.61 7.22
N ILE A 227 -6.44 12.28 6.58
CA ILE A 227 -6.59 12.27 5.11
C ILE A 227 -5.46 13.03 4.43
N ILE A 228 -5.08 14.19 4.97
CA ILE A 228 -3.91 14.94 4.47
C ILE A 228 -2.66 14.08 4.57
N SER A 229 -2.47 13.34 5.68
CA SER A 229 -1.32 12.45 5.84
C SER A 229 -1.29 11.34 4.79
N LEU A 230 -2.45 10.75 4.45
CA LEU A 230 -2.57 9.73 3.42
C LEU A 230 -2.31 10.27 2.01
N ILE A 231 -2.80 11.48 1.70
CA ILE A 231 -2.59 12.16 0.40
C ILE A 231 -1.11 12.51 0.21
N LEU A 232 -0.43 12.97 1.26
CA LEU A 232 1.01 13.29 1.20
C LEU A 232 1.90 12.04 1.15
N THR A 233 1.39 10.87 1.54
CA THR A 233 2.16 9.62 1.53
C THR A 233 2.24 9.07 0.10
N LEU A 234 3.44 9.03 -0.47
CA LEU A 234 3.67 8.46 -1.80
C LEU A 234 3.47 6.93 -1.79
N PRO A 235 3.11 6.34 -2.95
CA PRO A 235 3.09 4.89 -3.10
C PRO A 235 4.40 4.25 -2.64
N SER A 236 4.30 3.08 -2.00
CA SER A 236 5.49 2.34 -1.57
C SER A 236 6.36 1.94 -2.77
N TYR A 237 7.65 1.72 -2.55
CA TYR A 237 8.54 1.21 -3.60
C TYR A 237 7.99 -0.08 -4.22
N LYS A 238 7.42 -0.98 -3.42
CA LYS A 238 6.77 -2.22 -3.87
C LYS A 238 5.57 -1.95 -4.79
N THR A 239 4.81 -0.89 -4.56
CA THR A 239 3.69 -0.50 -5.42
C THR A 239 4.19 -0.13 -6.82
N TYR A 240 5.26 0.66 -6.91
CA TYR A 240 5.90 0.98 -8.21
C TYR A 240 6.44 -0.28 -8.90
N GLN A 241 7.09 -1.18 -8.17
CA GLN A 241 7.54 -2.48 -8.71
C GLN A 241 6.39 -3.30 -9.31
N ASN A 242 5.23 -3.27 -8.68
CA ASN A 242 4.06 -4.03 -9.15
C ASN A 242 3.43 -3.46 -10.44
N THR A 243 3.60 -2.18 -10.71
CA THR A 243 3.01 -1.50 -11.87
C THR A 243 3.93 -1.47 -13.10
N LEU A 244 5.22 -1.69 -12.92
CA LEU A 244 6.22 -1.63 -13.98
C LEU A 244 6.68 -3.03 -14.41
N SER A 245 7.25 -3.10 -15.60
CA SER A 245 7.90 -4.30 -16.14
C SER A 245 9.23 -3.93 -16.80
N ASN A 246 10.16 -4.86 -16.82
CA ASN A 246 11.48 -4.72 -17.46
C ASN A 246 12.29 -3.52 -16.93
N TYR A 247 12.43 -3.42 -15.61
CA TYR A 247 13.16 -2.32 -14.95
C TYR A 247 14.38 -2.83 -14.16
N ASP A 248 15.35 -1.94 -13.95
CA ASP A 248 16.43 -2.14 -12.97
C ASP A 248 15.95 -1.62 -11.59
N PRO A 249 16.10 -2.39 -10.51
CA PRO A 249 15.66 -1.96 -9.17
C PRO A 249 16.33 -0.69 -8.66
N LEU A 250 17.64 -0.50 -8.93
CA LEU A 250 18.37 0.70 -8.50
C LEU A 250 17.90 1.94 -9.26
N ASP A 251 17.67 1.80 -10.58
CA ASP A 251 17.20 2.91 -11.40
C ASP A 251 15.78 3.32 -10.98
N LEU A 252 14.91 2.36 -10.70
CA LEU A 252 13.57 2.65 -10.18
C LEU A 252 13.63 3.34 -8.82
N TYR A 253 14.52 2.89 -7.92
CA TYR A 253 14.69 3.51 -6.60
C TYR A 253 15.16 4.97 -6.71
N LYS A 254 16.16 5.24 -7.54
CA LYS A 254 16.67 6.59 -7.80
C LYS A 254 15.60 7.48 -8.44
N LEU A 255 14.88 6.96 -9.44
CA LEU A 255 13.79 7.67 -10.11
C LEU A 255 12.69 8.07 -9.10
N ARG A 256 12.28 7.14 -8.23
CA ARG A 256 11.27 7.40 -7.20
C ARG A 256 11.74 8.46 -6.19
N ASN A 257 12.99 8.38 -5.73
CA ASN A 257 13.52 9.34 -4.77
C ASN A 257 13.65 10.74 -5.39
N ASN A 258 14.11 10.84 -6.63
CA ASN A 258 14.16 12.12 -7.35
C ASN A 258 12.77 12.70 -7.58
N TYR A 259 11.80 11.86 -7.93
CA TYR A 259 10.40 12.26 -8.06
C TYR A 259 9.84 12.80 -6.73
N LEU A 260 10.09 12.09 -5.62
CA LEU A 260 9.67 12.50 -4.27
C LEU A 260 10.20 13.89 -3.92
N ILE A 261 11.49 14.14 -4.10
CA ILE A 261 12.11 15.43 -3.83
C ILE A 261 11.47 16.53 -4.68
N LYS A 262 11.34 16.30 -6.00
CA LYS A 262 10.69 17.25 -6.92
C LYS A 262 9.23 17.52 -6.52
N PHE A 263 8.49 16.50 -6.13
CA PHE A 263 7.10 16.65 -5.71
C PHE A 263 6.97 17.53 -4.47
N TYR A 264 7.68 17.23 -3.39
CA TYR A 264 7.60 17.99 -2.15
C TYR A 264 8.16 19.41 -2.30
N LYS A 265 9.17 19.61 -3.14
CA LYS A 265 9.76 20.94 -3.40
C LYS A 265 8.75 21.95 -3.96
N ASN A 266 7.75 21.50 -4.73
CA ASN A 266 6.73 22.37 -5.30
C ASN A 266 5.84 23.09 -4.26
N PHE A 267 5.78 22.59 -3.03
CA PHE A 267 4.95 23.15 -1.94
C PHE A 267 5.65 23.07 -0.58
N GLU A 268 6.96 23.25 -0.58
CA GLU A 268 7.80 23.22 0.63
C GLU A 268 7.34 24.22 1.70
N GLY A 269 6.93 25.43 1.29
CA GLY A 269 6.43 26.46 2.19
C GLY A 269 5.19 26.01 2.94
N GLU A 270 4.20 25.49 2.19
CA GLU A 270 2.95 24.98 2.76
C GLU A 270 3.19 23.78 3.67
N LEU A 271 4.14 22.86 3.32
CA LEU A 271 4.53 21.78 4.22
C LEU A 271 5.14 22.28 5.51
N TYR A 272 6.00 23.30 5.43
CA TYR A 272 6.67 23.89 6.58
C TYR A 272 5.69 24.57 7.55
N ASP A 273 4.78 25.37 7.01
CA ASP A 273 3.75 26.05 7.81
C ASP A 273 2.80 25.04 8.47
N LEU A 274 2.35 24.03 7.71
CA LEU A 274 1.52 22.96 8.25
C LEU A 274 2.26 22.16 9.33
N PHE A 275 3.55 21.93 9.16
CA PHE A 275 4.37 21.22 10.15
C PHE A 275 4.49 22.02 11.46
N LYS A 276 4.75 23.32 11.40
CA LYS A 276 4.78 24.20 12.59
C LYS A 276 3.44 24.18 13.34
N ASN A 277 2.35 24.41 12.62
CA ASN A 277 1.00 24.41 13.21
C ASN A 277 0.65 23.05 13.83
N SER A 278 1.08 21.95 13.20
CA SER A 278 0.86 20.61 13.71
C SER A 278 1.71 20.30 14.95
N LEU A 279 2.93 20.85 15.05
CA LEU A 279 3.77 20.76 16.25
C LEU A 279 3.15 21.47 17.45
N GLU A 280 2.64 22.67 17.26
CA GLU A 280 1.95 23.44 18.33
C GLU A 280 0.73 22.64 18.85
N LYS A 281 -0.09 22.14 17.94
CA LYS A 281 -1.23 21.30 18.30
C LYS A 281 -0.83 20.01 19.00
N PHE A 282 0.28 19.38 18.58
CA PHE A 282 0.78 18.16 19.21
C PHE A 282 1.20 18.39 20.68
N TYR A 283 1.84 19.53 20.97
CA TYR A 283 2.24 19.84 22.35
C TYR A 283 1.07 20.20 23.26
N THR A 284 -0.04 20.68 22.71
CA THR A 284 -1.27 20.99 23.46
C THR A 284 -2.25 19.83 23.53
N ASN A 285 -2.39 19.09 22.43
CA ASN A 285 -3.32 17.96 22.32
C ASN A 285 -2.68 16.83 21.49
N ASN A 286 -2.18 15.81 22.18
CA ASN A 286 -1.44 14.68 21.60
C ASN A 286 -2.39 13.68 20.88
N ASP A 287 -3.15 14.14 19.88
CA ASP A 287 -4.07 13.34 19.07
C ASP A 287 -3.33 12.45 18.06
N LEU A 288 -3.84 11.25 17.83
CA LEU A 288 -3.31 10.27 16.86
C LEU A 288 -3.30 10.81 15.42
N LYS A 289 -4.30 11.59 15.03
CA LYS A 289 -4.39 12.20 13.69
C LYS A 289 -3.27 13.21 13.46
N ILE A 290 -2.96 14.00 14.50
CA ILE A 290 -1.85 14.97 14.47
C ILE A 290 -0.51 14.23 14.36
N ARG A 291 -0.32 13.12 15.09
CA ARG A 291 0.90 12.31 15.00
C ARG A 291 1.11 11.72 13.61
N SER A 292 0.04 11.21 12.99
CA SER A 292 0.10 10.68 11.62
C SER A 292 0.52 11.74 10.62
N LEU A 293 -0.03 12.95 10.75
CA LEU A 293 0.35 14.08 9.90
C LEU A 293 1.78 14.53 10.14
N LEU A 294 2.20 14.68 11.40
CA LEU A 294 3.58 15.04 11.77
C LEU A 294 4.61 14.07 11.19
N LYS A 295 4.30 12.77 11.18
CA LYS A 295 5.19 11.75 10.60
C LYS A 295 5.49 12.02 9.13
N VAL A 296 4.46 12.27 8.33
CA VAL A 296 4.62 12.49 6.88
C VAL A 296 5.29 13.83 6.59
N LEU A 297 4.91 14.88 7.34
CA LEU A 297 5.50 16.21 7.18
C LEU A 297 6.98 16.22 7.58
N LEU A 298 7.34 15.57 8.70
CA LEU A 298 8.73 15.43 9.13
C LEU A 298 9.56 14.69 8.07
N GLU A 299 9.03 13.58 7.53
CA GLU A 299 9.72 12.81 6.49
C GLU A 299 9.91 13.64 5.21
N ALA A 300 8.87 14.36 4.76
CA ALA A 300 8.93 15.20 3.58
C ALA A 300 9.95 16.32 3.73
N LEU A 301 9.94 17.04 4.85
CA LEU A 301 10.87 18.16 5.10
C LEU A 301 12.30 17.68 5.33
N CYS A 302 12.51 16.55 6.01
CA CYS A 302 13.86 15.95 6.12
C CYS A 302 14.39 15.48 4.76
N ALA A 303 13.54 14.99 3.86
CA ALA A 303 13.93 14.64 2.49
C ALA A 303 14.36 15.85 1.67
N LEU A 304 13.82 17.06 1.99
CA LEU A 304 14.21 18.35 1.42
C LEU A 304 15.40 19.02 2.14
N ASP A 305 16.05 18.30 3.05
CA ASP A 305 17.18 18.80 3.86
C ASP A 305 16.84 20.00 4.77
N ASN A 306 15.58 20.14 5.17
CA ASN A 306 15.14 21.24 6.03
C ASN A 306 15.75 21.14 7.43
N LYS A 307 16.56 22.13 7.81
CA LYS A 307 17.29 22.19 9.09
C LYS A 307 16.38 22.17 10.31
N PHE A 308 15.26 22.88 10.27
CA PHE A 308 14.30 22.92 11.37
C PHE A 308 13.70 21.53 11.61
N ALA A 309 13.25 20.84 10.54
CA ALA A 309 12.69 19.50 10.63
C ALA A 309 13.73 18.47 11.15
N LYS A 310 14.98 18.55 10.71
CA LYS A 310 16.08 17.71 11.21
C LYS A 310 16.32 17.92 12.71
N ASN A 311 16.28 19.17 13.20
CA ASN A 311 16.38 19.47 14.63
C ASN A 311 15.20 18.91 15.45
N ILE A 312 13.99 18.97 14.89
CA ILE A 312 12.80 18.37 15.52
C ILE A 312 12.93 16.84 15.55
N ALA A 313 13.44 16.20 14.47
CA ALA A 313 13.70 14.76 14.46
C ALA A 313 14.62 14.34 15.62
N GLU A 314 15.69 15.08 15.90
CA GLU A 314 16.57 14.81 17.04
C GLU A 314 15.85 14.97 18.39
N LYS A 315 15.02 16.01 18.54
CA LYS A 315 14.19 16.19 19.76
C LYS A 315 13.24 15.03 19.96
N PHE A 316 12.60 14.54 18.88
CA PHE A 316 11.67 13.43 18.92
C PHE A 316 12.33 12.12 19.35
N CYS A 317 13.62 11.90 19.06
CA CYS A 317 14.36 10.74 19.58
C CYS A 317 14.42 10.67 21.12
N ARG A 318 14.15 11.77 21.82
CA ARG A 318 14.13 11.82 23.30
C ARG A 318 12.70 11.69 23.87
N SER A 319 11.69 11.53 23.04
CA SER A 319 10.30 11.40 23.48
C SER A 319 10.08 10.16 24.34
N LYS A 320 9.18 10.27 25.32
CA LYS A 320 8.68 9.12 26.08
C LYS A 320 7.67 8.28 25.29
N ILE A 321 7.04 8.87 24.27
CA ILE A 321 6.08 8.19 23.37
C ILE A 321 6.89 7.44 22.32
N MET A 322 6.80 6.10 22.32
CA MET A 322 7.58 5.25 21.43
C MET A 322 7.38 5.58 19.94
N GLU A 323 6.14 5.86 19.53
CA GLU A 323 5.83 6.25 18.14
C GLU A 323 6.60 7.50 17.71
N ILE A 324 6.63 8.52 18.55
CA ILE A 324 7.38 9.78 18.28
C ILE A 324 8.89 9.55 18.31
N LYS A 325 9.38 8.75 19.30
CA LYS A 325 10.80 8.37 19.38
C LYS A 325 11.25 7.66 18.10
N MET A 326 10.45 6.72 17.60
CA MET A 326 10.72 5.99 16.36
C MET A 326 10.69 6.91 15.12
N MET A 327 9.71 7.82 15.04
CA MET A 327 9.61 8.80 13.97
C MET A 327 10.88 9.65 13.87
N GLY A 328 11.34 10.17 15.00
CA GLY A 328 12.60 10.93 15.07
C GLY A 328 13.81 10.10 14.65
N LEU A 329 13.95 8.90 15.21
CA LEU A 329 15.10 8.03 14.97
C LEU A 329 15.19 7.59 13.50
N ILE A 330 14.07 7.18 12.89
CA ILE A 330 14.02 6.80 11.48
C ILE A 330 14.42 7.99 10.59
N SER A 331 13.89 9.19 10.87
CA SER A 331 14.23 10.39 10.09
C SER A 331 15.70 10.75 10.22
N CYS A 332 16.27 10.68 11.43
CA CYS A 332 17.71 10.95 11.64
C CYS A 332 18.61 9.96 10.88
N ILE A 333 18.28 8.67 10.88
CA ILE A 333 19.08 7.64 10.20
C ILE A 333 18.92 7.75 8.69
N LYS A 334 17.68 7.83 8.18
CA LYS A 334 17.35 7.84 6.75
C LYS A 334 17.91 9.07 6.02
N TYR A 335 17.96 10.21 6.70
CA TYR A 335 18.40 11.48 6.10
C TYR A 335 19.75 11.99 6.64
N ASN A 336 20.58 11.06 7.12
CA ASN A 336 21.97 11.29 7.50
C ASN A 336 22.19 12.49 8.44
N ASN A 337 21.39 12.57 9.51
CA ASN A 337 21.61 13.58 10.54
C ASN A 337 22.95 13.31 11.26
N SER A 338 23.70 14.34 11.56
CA SER A 338 25.06 14.24 12.17
C SER A 338 25.10 13.43 13.48
N ASN A 339 24.02 13.49 14.27
CA ASN A 339 23.89 12.79 15.54
C ASN A 339 23.27 11.38 15.43
N SER A 340 22.99 10.91 14.22
CA SER A 340 22.21 9.68 13.98
C SER A 340 22.77 8.46 14.70
N ILE A 341 24.08 8.23 14.66
CA ILE A 341 24.75 7.09 15.32
C ILE A 341 24.63 7.17 16.83
N LYS A 342 24.88 8.34 17.42
CA LYS A 342 24.76 8.55 18.86
C LYS A 342 23.33 8.28 19.35
N LEU A 343 22.34 8.73 18.59
CA LEU A 343 20.93 8.52 18.91
C LEU A 343 20.53 7.04 18.80
N LEU A 344 21.00 6.35 17.76
CA LEU A 344 20.77 4.92 17.57
C LEU A 344 21.43 4.07 18.67
N THR A 345 22.65 4.41 19.06
CA THR A 345 23.36 3.75 20.17
C THR A 345 22.66 3.98 21.51
N LYS A 346 22.17 5.22 21.74
CA LYS A 346 21.38 5.50 22.95
C LYS A 346 20.11 4.66 23.00
N PHE A 347 19.38 4.57 21.89
CA PHE A 347 18.18 3.75 21.78
C PHE A 347 18.47 2.26 22.05
N TYR A 348 19.56 1.73 21.49
CA TYR A 348 20.00 0.36 21.78
C TYR A 348 20.25 0.14 23.27
N ASN A 349 21.03 1.01 23.90
CA ASN A 349 21.38 0.86 25.32
C ASN A 349 20.15 0.95 26.24
N GLU A 350 19.17 1.78 25.89
CA GLU A 350 17.91 1.94 26.62
C GLU A 350 17.03 0.67 26.52
N PHE A 351 17.02 -0.02 25.35
CA PHE A 351 16.05 -1.09 25.07
C PHE A 351 16.66 -2.46 24.74
N LYS A 352 17.96 -2.66 24.89
CA LYS A 352 18.64 -3.93 24.54
C LYS A 352 18.09 -5.16 25.27
N ASN A 353 17.43 -4.99 26.42
CA ASN A 353 16.84 -6.06 27.21
C ASN A 353 15.34 -6.28 26.92
N ASP A 354 14.70 -5.40 26.14
CA ASP A 354 13.32 -5.56 25.67
C ASP A 354 13.34 -6.12 24.24
N LYS A 355 13.03 -7.42 24.10
CA LYS A 355 13.09 -8.11 22.80
C LYS A 355 12.17 -7.47 21.74
N ILE A 356 11.00 -6.95 22.12
CA ILE A 356 10.03 -6.34 21.20
C ILE A 356 10.54 -5.00 20.68
N VAL A 357 11.16 -4.21 21.53
CA VAL A 357 11.72 -2.91 21.14
C VAL A 357 13.07 -3.08 20.43
N LEU A 358 13.89 -4.06 20.86
CA LEU A 358 15.16 -4.39 20.20
C LEU A 358 14.96 -4.79 18.73
N GLU A 359 13.86 -5.48 18.42
CA GLU A 359 13.45 -5.79 17.02
C GLU A 359 13.37 -4.52 16.15
N LYS A 360 12.85 -3.40 16.70
CA LYS A 360 12.79 -2.12 15.99
C LYS A 360 14.19 -1.54 15.72
N TRP A 361 15.11 -1.71 16.66
CA TRP A 361 16.50 -1.30 16.46
C TRP A 361 17.15 -2.11 15.33
N PHE A 362 16.99 -3.43 15.32
CA PHE A 362 17.47 -4.31 14.24
C PHE A 362 16.92 -3.89 12.88
N LEU A 363 15.61 -3.61 12.82
CA LEU A 363 14.96 -3.15 11.60
C LEU A 363 15.56 -1.83 11.08
N ILE A 364 15.68 -0.81 11.95
CA ILE A 364 16.22 0.50 11.54
C ILE A 364 17.67 0.36 11.09
N ARG A 365 18.49 -0.39 11.84
CA ARG A 365 19.91 -0.57 11.56
C ARG A 365 20.18 -1.23 10.21
N SER A 366 19.25 -2.08 9.75
CA SER A 366 19.38 -2.83 8.51
C SER A 366 18.67 -2.16 7.31
N SER A 367 17.69 -1.28 7.58
CA SER A 367 16.79 -0.73 6.55
C SER A 367 17.37 0.42 5.74
N TYR A 368 18.37 1.13 6.27
CA TYR A 368 18.83 2.37 5.65
C TYR A 368 20.34 2.36 5.42
N ASN A 369 20.75 2.71 4.20
CA ASN A 369 22.12 3.05 3.90
C ASN A 369 22.41 4.42 4.52
N ASN A 370 23.43 4.50 5.34
CA ASN A 370 23.79 5.72 6.04
C ASN A 370 25.29 5.97 5.87
N LEU A 371 25.70 7.22 5.75
CA LEU A 371 27.11 7.63 5.55
C LEU A 371 28.08 7.06 6.62
N TYR A 372 27.55 6.72 7.80
CA TYR A 372 28.33 6.19 8.92
C TYR A 372 28.33 4.66 8.99
N PHE A 373 27.73 3.97 8.02
CA PHE A 373 27.67 2.50 7.99
C PHE A 373 28.40 1.98 6.75
N ASP A 374 29.37 1.11 6.99
CA ASP A 374 30.21 0.56 5.91
C ASP A 374 29.49 -0.56 5.15
N GLY A 375 28.74 -0.19 4.13
CA GLY A 375 28.14 -1.09 3.16
C GLY A 375 27.55 -2.39 3.74
N ILE A 376 27.81 -3.51 3.08
CA ILE A 376 27.28 -4.82 3.50
C ILE A 376 27.89 -5.33 4.81
N ASN A 377 29.12 -4.91 5.15
CA ASN A 377 29.76 -5.32 6.41
C ASN A 377 28.99 -4.79 7.61
N SER A 378 28.43 -3.59 7.49
CA SER A 378 27.60 -3.01 8.54
C SER A 378 26.37 -3.85 8.86
N ILE A 379 25.79 -4.54 7.86
CA ILE A 379 24.65 -5.45 8.07
C ILE A 379 25.13 -6.76 8.70
N LYS A 380 26.28 -7.29 8.27
CA LYS A 380 26.90 -8.47 8.90
C LYS A 380 27.20 -8.25 10.38
N ASP A 381 27.62 -7.04 10.76
CA ASP A 381 27.90 -6.71 12.16
C ASP A 381 26.64 -6.67 13.02
N VAL A 382 25.47 -6.37 12.45
CA VAL A 382 24.20 -6.48 13.17
C VAL A 382 23.92 -7.93 13.59
N LEU A 383 24.27 -8.91 12.75
CA LEU A 383 24.10 -10.34 13.08
C LEU A 383 25.06 -10.83 14.16
N LYS A 384 26.19 -10.13 14.40
CA LYS A 384 27.15 -10.42 15.49
C LYS A 384 26.71 -9.83 16.82
N ASN A 385 25.60 -9.09 16.87
CA ASN A 385 25.12 -8.50 18.12
C ASN A 385 24.79 -9.59 19.13
N LYS A 386 25.30 -9.44 20.39
CA LYS A 386 25.11 -10.43 21.46
C LYS A 386 23.66 -10.76 21.81
N ASN A 387 22.74 -9.86 21.49
CA ASN A 387 21.30 -10.03 21.73
C ASN A 387 20.56 -10.57 20.50
N PHE A 388 21.26 -10.86 19.40
CA PHE A 388 20.66 -11.45 18.20
C PHE A 388 20.64 -12.98 18.32
N GLU A 389 19.52 -13.58 17.99
CA GLU A 389 19.31 -15.03 17.98
C GLU A 389 18.68 -15.47 16.66
N TYR A 390 19.33 -16.36 15.91
CA TYR A 390 18.76 -16.93 14.66
C TYR A 390 17.46 -17.71 14.89
N LYS A 391 17.27 -18.27 16.09
CA LYS A 391 16.04 -19.00 16.47
C LYS A 391 14.84 -18.08 16.65
N ASN A 392 15.04 -16.75 16.77
CA ASN A 392 13.96 -15.77 16.84
C ASN A 392 13.57 -15.29 15.42
N PRO A 393 12.44 -15.74 14.84
CA PRO A 393 12.08 -15.39 13.48
C PRO A 393 11.74 -13.90 13.32
N ASN A 394 11.40 -13.19 14.39
CA ASN A 394 11.16 -11.75 14.34
C ASN A 394 12.47 -10.97 14.16
N PHE A 395 13.54 -11.37 14.85
CA PHE A 395 14.86 -10.75 14.67
C PHE A 395 15.40 -11.00 13.27
N VAL A 396 15.29 -12.23 12.77
CA VAL A 396 15.67 -12.56 11.39
C VAL A 396 14.91 -11.70 10.39
N ARG A 397 13.59 -11.58 10.54
CA ARG A 397 12.76 -10.75 9.66
C ARG A 397 13.08 -9.26 9.78
N ALA A 398 13.37 -8.76 10.98
CA ALA A 398 13.73 -7.37 11.18
C ALA A 398 15.02 -7.02 10.44
N ILE A 399 16.04 -7.89 10.50
CA ILE A 399 17.33 -7.65 9.84
C ILE A 399 17.24 -7.92 8.34
N LEU A 400 16.94 -9.14 7.94
CA LEU A 400 17.01 -9.54 6.53
C LEU A 400 15.84 -8.97 5.73
N GLY A 401 14.62 -8.94 6.30
CA GLY A 401 13.46 -8.30 5.67
C GLY A 401 13.62 -6.79 5.58
N GLY A 402 14.13 -6.14 6.63
CA GLY A 402 14.46 -4.71 6.61
C GLY A 402 15.51 -4.38 5.54
N PHE A 403 16.57 -5.17 5.47
CA PHE A 403 17.62 -5.04 4.47
C PHE A 403 17.07 -5.15 3.04
N GLN A 404 16.36 -6.22 2.73
CA GLN A 404 15.88 -6.49 1.37
C GLN A 404 14.79 -5.53 0.89
N ASN A 405 13.90 -5.07 1.79
CA ASN A 405 12.74 -4.26 1.39
C ASN A 405 12.98 -2.76 1.47
N ASN A 406 13.94 -2.29 2.28
CA ASN A 406 14.15 -0.87 2.51
C ASN A 406 15.55 -0.39 2.11
N ASN A 407 16.59 -1.23 2.23
CA ASN A 407 17.96 -0.89 1.84
C ASN A 407 18.26 -1.32 0.40
N ILE A 408 17.49 -0.74 -0.53
CA ILE A 408 17.48 -1.13 -1.95
C ILE A 408 18.86 -0.96 -2.58
N GLU A 409 19.62 0.06 -2.20
CA GLU A 409 20.93 0.35 -2.76
C GLU A 409 21.94 -0.76 -2.46
N LEU A 410 22.03 -1.21 -1.22
CA LEU A 410 22.94 -2.29 -0.83
C LEU A 410 22.43 -3.66 -1.27
N PHE A 411 21.12 -3.91 -1.16
CA PHE A 411 20.55 -5.20 -1.56
C PHE A 411 20.75 -5.49 -3.04
N HIS A 412 20.54 -4.49 -3.90
CA HIS A 412 20.69 -4.60 -5.36
C HIS A 412 22.05 -4.10 -5.86
N ALA A 413 23.05 -3.93 -5.00
CA ALA A 413 24.39 -3.45 -5.37
C ALA A 413 24.96 -4.21 -6.58
N LYS A 414 25.66 -3.49 -7.47
CA LYS A 414 26.15 -4.05 -8.74
C LYS A 414 27.21 -5.14 -8.57
N ASP A 415 27.94 -5.13 -7.46
CA ASP A 415 28.92 -6.16 -7.08
C ASP A 415 28.29 -7.47 -6.57
N ASN A 416 26.95 -7.51 -6.49
CA ASN A 416 26.13 -8.62 -5.98
C ASN A 416 26.36 -8.98 -4.49
N SER A 417 27.04 -8.15 -3.73
CA SER A 417 27.30 -8.39 -2.29
C SER A 417 26.02 -8.60 -1.50
N GLY A 418 24.96 -7.85 -1.82
CA GLY A 418 23.66 -7.99 -1.18
C GLY A 418 22.98 -9.33 -1.46
N TYR A 419 22.99 -9.79 -2.71
CA TYR A 419 22.41 -11.10 -3.08
C TYR A 419 23.20 -12.26 -2.49
N LYS A 420 24.53 -12.17 -2.53
CA LYS A 420 25.40 -13.17 -1.91
C LYS A 420 25.12 -13.28 -0.41
N PHE A 421 25.10 -12.15 0.28
CA PHE A 421 24.84 -12.12 1.72
C PHE A 421 23.48 -12.76 2.06
N VAL A 422 22.40 -12.42 1.34
CA VAL A 422 21.09 -13.01 1.59
C VAL A 422 21.10 -14.51 1.30
N ALA A 423 21.72 -14.97 0.21
CA ALA A 423 21.82 -16.39 -0.10
C ALA A 423 22.54 -17.17 0.99
N ASP A 424 23.70 -16.66 1.46
CA ASP A 424 24.45 -17.26 2.56
C ASP A 424 23.60 -17.37 3.84
N GLN A 425 22.78 -16.33 4.13
CA GLN A 425 21.89 -16.34 5.30
C GLN A 425 20.72 -17.31 5.13
N ILE A 426 20.12 -17.42 3.93
CA ILE A 426 19.05 -18.38 3.66
C ILE A 426 19.53 -19.82 3.90
N ILE A 427 20.70 -20.19 3.38
CA ILE A 427 21.29 -21.54 3.57
C ILE A 427 21.48 -21.87 5.05
N LEU A 428 21.85 -20.87 5.86
CA LEU A 428 22.00 -21.06 7.30
C LEU A 428 20.66 -21.17 8.02
N ILE A 429 19.72 -20.27 7.71
CA ILE A 429 18.42 -20.18 8.38
C ILE A 429 17.54 -21.38 8.02
N ASP A 430 17.65 -21.91 6.81
CA ASP A 430 16.90 -23.07 6.34
C ASP A 430 17.12 -24.31 7.22
N LYS A 431 18.34 -24.49 7.73
CA LYS A 431 18.68 -25.56 8.68
C LYS A 431 18.06 -25.36 10.08
N ILE A 432 17.66 -24.12 10.43
CA ILE A 432 17.13 -23.77 11.75
C ILE A 432 15.60 -23.67 11.70
N ASN A 433 15.07 -23.00 10.67
CA ASN A 433 13.64 -22.74 10.47
C ASN A 433 13.32 -22.57 8.97
N PRO A 434 12.96 -23.66 8.28
CA PRO A 434 12.64 -23.69 6.86
C PRO A 434 11.57 -22.67 6.44
N GLN A 435 10.52 -22.54 7.24
CA GLN A 435 9.43 -21.59 6.95
C GLN A 435 9.88 -20.14 7.00
N THR A 436 10.77 -19.81 7.94
CA THR A 436 11.37 -18.46 7.99
C THR A 436 12.26 -18.23 6.78
N ALA A 437 13.10 -19.19 6.39
CA ALA A 437 13.94 -19.11 5.21
C ALA A 437 13.13 -18.91 3.92
N ALA A 438 12.06 -19.69 3.72
CA ALA A 438 11.15 -19.56 2.59
C ALA A 438 10.45 -18.18 2.50
N ARG A 439 10.14 -17.57 3.64
CA ARG A 439 9.59 -16.20 3.67
C ARG A 439 10.64 -15.14 3.36
N ILE A 440 11.84 -15.28 3.90
CA ILE A 440 12.93 -14.31 3.70
C ILE A 440 13.44 -14.31 2.24
N ILE A 441 13.40 -15.44 1.54
CA ILE A 441 13.81 -15.50 0.13
C ILE A 441 12.86 -14.81 -0.84
N THR A 442 11.61 -14.56 -0.45
CA THR A 442 10.55 -14.03 -1.33
C THR A 442 10.95 -12.79 -2.15
N PRO A 443 11.68 -11.77 -1.63
CA PRO A 443 12.14 -10.64 -2.45
C PRO A 443 13.07 -11.04 -3.60
N MET A 444 13.85 -12.11 -3.45
CA MET A 444 14.71 -12.64 -4.50
C MET A 444 13.97 -13.48 -5.56
N THR A 445 12.75 -13.92 -5.27
CA THR A 445 11.97 -14.78 -6.19
C THR A 445 11.00 -13.99 -7.06
N ASN A 446 10.65 -12.76 -6.72
CA ASN A 446 9.76 -11.89 -7.50
C ASN A 446 10.46 -11.19 -8.68
N ILE A 447 11.24 -11.94 -9.46
CA ILE A 447 12.13 -11.40 -10.49
C ILE A 447 11.50 -11.20 -11.87
N SER A 448 10.28 -11.69 -12.09
CA SER A 448 9.63 -11.70 -13.42
C SER A 448 9.57 -10.33 -14.09
N LYS A 449 9.50 -9.26 -13.31
CA LYS A 449 9.38 -7.88 -13.79
C LYS A 449 10.71 -7.14 -13.94
N PHE A 450 11.82 -7.69 -13.46
CA PHE A 450 13.13 -7.07 -13.58
C PHE A 450 13.67 -7.17 -15.00
N ASN A 451 14.65 -6.34 -15.35
CA ASN A 451 15.41 -6.47 -16.58
C ASN A 451 16.26 -7.76 -16.57
N ASN A 452 16.69 -8.21 -17.75
CA ASN A 452 17.41 -9.48 -17.90
C ASN A 452 18.75 -9.50 -17.12
N ALA A 453 19.46 -8.38 -17.07
CA ALA A 453 20.71 -8.29 -16.33
C ALA A 453 20.51 -8.56 -14.84
N THR A 454 19.52 -7.92 -14.22
CA THR A 454 19.20 -8.14 -12.82
C THR A 454 18.66 -9.55 -12.56
N LYS A 455 17.79 -10.07 -13.46
CA LYS A 455 17.32 -11.47 -13.37
C LYS A 455 18.47 -12.46 -13.33
N ASN A 456 19.43 -12.34 -14.25
CA ASN A 456 20.56 -13.26 -14.34
C ASN A 456 21.45 -13.19 -13.09
N ARG A 457 21.68 -11.99 -12.54
CA ARG A 457 22.41 -11.81 -11.29
C ARG A 457 21.74 -12.54 -10.13
N ILE A 458 20.42 -12.40 -9.97
CA ILE A 458 19.67 -13.05 -8.88
C ILE A 458 19.57 -14.55 -9.10
N LYS A 459 19.32 -15.03 -10.33
CA LYS A 459 19.26 -16.46 -10.66
C LYS A 459 20.53 -17.22 -10.26
N LYS A 460 21.71 -16.59 -10.40
CA LYS A 460 22.97 -17.17 -9.94
C LYS A 460 22.92 -17.57 -8.45
N TYR A 461 22.37 -16.72 -7.60
CA TYR A 461 22.30 -16.96 -6.15
C TYR A 461 21.12 -17.86 -5.75
N LEU A 462 20.01 -17.84 -6.50
CA LEU A 462 18.94 -18.81 -6.31
C LEU A 462 19.43 -20.24 -6.62
N ASN A 463 20.20 -20.42 -7.68
CA ASN A 463 20.83 -21.71 -8.02
C ASN A 463 21.87 -22.14 -6.95
N LEU A 464 22.62 -21.19 -6.38
CA LEU A 464 23.53 -21.49 -5.26
C LEU A 464 22.76 -22.09 -4.04
N ILE A 465 21.60 -21.54 -3.74
CA ILE A 465 20.73 -22.05 -2.66
C ILE A 465 20.18 -23.44 -3.03
N LEU A 466 19.72 -23.65 -4.29
CA LEU A 466 19.25 -24.97 -4.73
C LEU A 466 20.32 -26.05 -4.62
N ASN A 467 21.55 -25.72 -4.95
CA ASN A 467 22.69 -26.65 -4.89
C ASN A 467 23.14 -26.97 -3.45
N SER A 468 22.61 -26.29 -2.43
CA SER A 468 22.89 -26.55 -1.01
C SER A 468 21.95 -27.57 -0.36
N ASN A 469 21.14 -28.30 -1.16
CA ASN A 469 20.10 -29.22 -0.68
C ASN A 469 19.13 -28.55 0.31
N PRO A 470 18.38 -27.54 -0.13
CA PRO A 470 17.46 -26.82 0.74
C PRO A 470 16.25 -27.70 1.14
N SER A 471 15.58 -27.27 2.21
CA SER A 471 14.28 -27.84 2.60
C SER A 471 13.23 -27.77 1.48
N ASN A 472 12.18 -28.58 1.60
CA ASN A 472 11.06 -28.56 0.64
C ASN A 472 10.41 -27.17 0.53
N ASP A 473 10.30 -26.43 1.65
CA ASP A 473 9.72 -25.09 1.69
C ASP A 473 10.53 -24.09 0.83
N VAL A 474 11.83 -24.07 0.98
CA VAL A 474 12.73 -23.19 0.23
C VAL A 474 12.84 -23.65 -1.24
N PHE A 475 12.95 -24.95 -1.48
CA PHE A 475 12.99 -25.55 -2.83
C PHE A 475 11.74 -25.16 -3.65
N GLU A 476 10.54 -25.30 -3.06
CA GLU A 476 9.28 -24.97 -3.73
C GLU A 476 9.22 -23.50 -4.16
N VAL A 477 9.60 -22.58 -3.26
CA VAL A 477 9.58 -21.14 -3.53
C VAL A 477 10.56 -20.77 -4.66
N ILE A 478 11.77 -21.33 -4.66
CA ILE A 478 12.77 -21.04 -5.69
C ILE A 478 12.37 -21.65 -7.04
N SER A 479 11.97 -22.92 -7.07
CA SER A 479 11.62 -23.62 -8.29
C SER A 479 10.47 -22.95 -9.05
N LYS A 480 9.43 -22.49 -8.32
CA LYS A 480 8.33 -21.69 -8.90
C LYS A 480 8.78 -20.35 -9.48
N SER A 481 9.89 -19.80 -9.04
CA SER A 481 10.41 -18.52 -9.51
C SER A 481 11.31 -18.65 -10.74
N LEU A 482 11.97 -19.79 -10.91
CA LEU A 482 12.90 -20.04 -12.02
C LEU A 482 12.20 -20.55 -13.28
N ASN A 483 11.04 -21.19 -13.12
CA ASN A 483 10.10 -21.56 -14.17
C ASN A 483 9.25 -20.36 -14.61
#